data_4a0b28fbfda392cd1aa1a20905e6a24d
#
_entry.id   4a0b28fbfda392cd1aa1a20905e6a24d
#
_cell.length_a   1.000
_cell.length_b   1.000
_cell.length_c   1.000
_cell.angle_alpha   90.00
_cell.angle_beta   90.00
_cell.angle_gamma   90.00
#
_symmetry.space_group_name_H-M   'P 1'
#
loop_
_entity.id
_entity.type
_entity.pdbx_description
1 polymer ?
#
loop_
_entity_poly.entity_id
_entity_poly.type
_entity_poly.pdbx_seq_one_letter_code
_entity_poly.pdbx_strand_id
1 'polypeptide(L)'
;MSIKGKRFSRVLLILAVISVFSGFAQSQIIKVAVKIDSAQTSTVTIEGQIFPENATKNWSFLTSTAGIDNLGERISGLYLKDKDENPVTYKKLIAGEFLADEPAMYFRYKVDLTVPKKPSAMAHVSWLGREQGILMLDDLLPQFGRETAAQVIFNLPEDWRIAGAKLDKGMTVIDVPNIEKAVFPVGKNWREKEFAVEKNTINLVISGEFQFTDDEAAQTAVEILKEYQNIFGAIPNEKTQIFILRFPKEVSPGNWEAETRGANVVILSSDMPFKSQSAQRLHEQFRHELFHLWMPNNLALSGNYDWFYEGFALYQSLRTGVQLNRIRFEDFLDTLARAYDLDNLQSRKISLLEASKNRWNGLNAQIYARGMLVAFLADVAVLRESKGKRSLSDVLREIYQKHQKPNAPQDGNAAILNVLEARAELRTVVERYIKGAEKLEWQTDLESFGIESGGENFPTKLTVKSNLKGRQKDLLDELGYNNWRKIIQKSK
;
A
#
# COMPACT_ATOMS: atom_id res chain seq x y z
N MET A 1 51.90 19.65 -10.01
CA MET A 1 51.24 20.88 -9.54
C MET A 1 49.76 20.81 -9.93
N SER A 2 49.09 20.44 -9.08
CA SER A 2 47.78 20.54 -8.43
C SER A 2 46.66 21.21 -9.25
N ILE A 3 45.77 20.39 -9.79
CA ILE A 3 44.39 20.77 -10.21
C ILE A 3 43.41 19.73 -9.65
N LYS A 4 43.25 19.67 -8.35
CA LYS A 4 42.27 18.79 -7.68
C LYS A 4 41.37 19.48 -6.65
N GLY A 5 41.49 20.81 -6.47
CA GLY A 5 40.83 21.52 -5.35
C GLY A 5 39.55 22.30 -5.67
N LYS A 6 39.09 22.43 -6.92
CA LYS A 6 38.03 23.40 -7.27
C LYS A 6 36.65 22.83 -7.56
N ARG A 7 36.47 21.53 -7.65
CA ARG A 7 35.13 20.94 -7.92
C ARG A 7 34.30 20.64 -6.65
N PHE A 8 34.92 20.52 -5.50
CA PHE A 8 34.25 20.26 -4.23
C PHE A 8 33.53 21.49 -3.64
N SER A 9 34.04 22.68 -3.94
CA SER A 9 33.50 23.96 -3.41
C SER A 9 32.14 24.37 -3.99
N ARG A 10 31.75 23.86 -5.17
CA ARG A 10 30.50 24.29 -5.82
C ARG A 10 29.24 23.49 -5.32
N VAL A 11 29.44 22.28 -4.82
CA VAL A 11 28.32 21.48 -4.26
C VAL A 11 28.02 21.93 -2.85
N LEU A 12 29.00 22.33 -2.06
CA LEU A 12 28.81 22.84 -0.68
C LEU A 12 28.12 24.22 -0.63
N LEU A 13 28.28 25.07 -1.65
CA LEU A 13 27.65 26.40 -1.67
C LEU A 13 26.13 26.36 -1.86
N ILE A 14 25.56 25.23 -2.32
CA ILE A 14 24.15 25.08 -2.57
C ILE A 14 23.39 24.67 -1.28
N LEU A 15 24.07 24.10 -0.31
CA LEU A 15 23.49 23.72 1.00
C LEU A 15 23.39 24.87 2.01
N ALA A 16 24.01 26.04 1.71
CA ALA A 16 24.12 27.16 2.65
C ALA A 16 22.96 28.18 2.63
N VAL A 17 21.96 28.04 1.78
CA VAL A 17 20.94 29.09 1.56
C VAL A 17 19.54 28.64 1.95
N ILE A 18 19.30 28.05 3.10
CA ILE A 18 17.93 28.03 3.63
C ILE A 18 17.97 27.96 5.16
N SER A 19 17.91 29.11 5.79
CA SER A 19 17.57 29.26 7.21
C SER A 19 16.30 30.12 7.31
N VAL A 20 15.14 29.51 7.29
CA VAL A 20 13.91 30.00 7.95
C VAL A 20 13.01 28.80 8.17
N PHE A 21 12.96 28.29 9.38
CA PHE A 21 11.84 27.47 9.84
C PHE A 21 11.45 27.85 11.26
N SER A 22 10.25 28.37 11.40
CA SER A 22 9.57 28.54 12.67
C SER A 22 8.55 27.40 12.86
N GLY A 23 8.72 26.59 13.89
CA GLY A 23 7.60 25.99 14.60
C GLY A 23 7.17 24.57 14.22
N PHE A 24 8.09 23.60 14.10
CA PHE A 24 7.73 22.18 14.20
C PHE A 24 8.48 21.53 15.37
N ALA A 25 7.76 20.69 16.13
CA ALA A 25 8.38 19.86 17.15
C ALA A 25 9.57 19.12 16.52
N GLN A 26 10.68 19.03 17.23
CA GLN A 26 11.97 18.47 16.82
C GLN A 26 11.84 17.05 16.24
N SER A 27 11.41 16.94 14.98
CA SER A 27 11.57 15.73 14.19
C SER A 27 12.98 15.73 13.62
N GLN A 28 13.60 14.57 13.62
CA GLN A 28 14.91 14.38 13.04
C GLN A 28 14.82 14.68 11.52
N ILE A 29 15.50 15.72 11.03
CA ILE A 29 15.46 16.10 9.64
C ILE A 29 16.77 15.69 8.96
N ILE A 30 16.67 14.93 7.89
CA ILE A 30 17.80 14.57 7.03
C ILE A 30 17.77 15.49 5.80
N LYS A 31 18.92 16.05 5.42
CA LYS A 31 19.08 16.69 4.11
C LYS A 31 19.82 15.74 3.19
N VAL A 32 19.22 15.42 2.06
CA VAL A 32 19.75 14.41 1.16
C VAL A 32 19.61 14.81 -0.30
N ALA A 33 20.65 14.52 -1.08
CA ALA A 33 20.65 14.55 -2.53
C ALA A 33 20.61 13.11 -3.08
N VAL A 34 19.64 12.83 -3.94
CA VAL A 34 19.48 11.58 -4.68
C VAL A 34 19.88 11.83 -6.12
N LYS A 35 20.96 11.22 -6.58
CA LYS A 35 21.51 11.45 -7.92
C LYS A 35 21.45 10.18 -8.76
N ILE A 36 20.75 10.26 -9.89
CA ILE A 36 20.74 9.24 -10.94
C ILE A 36 21.70 9.66 -12.03
N ASP A 37 22.71 8.84 -12.32
CA ASP A 37 23.65 9.09 -13.42
C ASP A 37 23.10 8.47 -14.70
N SER A 38 23.04 9.28 -15.76
CA SER A 38 22.56 8.84 -17.09
C SER A 38 23.37 7.70 -17.70
N ALA A 39 24.63 7.56 -17.30
CA ALA A 39 25.50 6.48 -17.78
C ALA A 39 25.32 5.15 -17.04
N GLN A 40 24.68 5.18 -15.86
CA GLN A 40 24.46 4.00 -14.99
C GLN A 40 23.07 4.06 -14.35
N THR A 41 22.05 3.83 -15.15
CA THR A 41 20.65 4.00 -14.73
C THR A 41 20.18 3.00 -13.65
N SER A 42 20.94 1.96 -13.35
CA SER A 42 20.61 1.02 -12.26
C SER A 42 21.24 1.39 -10.91
N THR A 43 21.93 2.51 -10.81
CA THR A 43 22.63 2.91 -9.58
C THR A 43 22.29 4.35 -9.22
N VAL A 44 21.94 4.57 -7.96
CA VAL A 44 21.76 5.92 -7.40
C VAL A 44 22.90 6.24 -6.44
N THR A 45 23.37 7.49 -6.48
CA THR A 45 24.28 8.03 -5.46
C THR A 45 23.48 8.85 -4.47
N ILE A 46 23.60 8.52 -3.21
CA ILE A 46 22.97 9.23 -2.09
C ILE A 46 24.06 10.00 -1.36
N GLU A 47 23.84 11.30 -1.18
CA GLU A 47 24.74 12.18 -0.41
C GLU A 47 23.88 12.99 0.55
N GLY A 48 24.28 13.09 1.80
CA GLY A 48 23.46 13.83 2.75
C GLY A 48 24.13 14.14 4.06
N GLN A 49 23.34 14.79 4.92
CA GLN A 49 23.72 15.10 6.28
C GLN A 49 22.55 14.91 7.24
N ILE A 50 22.85 14.51 8.44
CA ILE A 50 21.96 14.56 9.61
C ILE A 50 22.34 15.75 10.46
N PHE A 51 21.42 16.24 11.31
CA PHE A 51 21.73 17.36 12.19
C PHE A 51 22.72 16.96 13.29
N PRO A 52 23.54 17.90 13.81
CA PRO A 52 24.63 17.63 14.78
C PRO A 52 24.17 16.85 16.03
N GLU A 53 23.00 17.19 16.56
CA GLU A 53 22.41 16.51 17.71
C GLU A 53 22.04 15.05 17.44
N ASN A 54 22.03 14.64 16.19
CA ASN A 54 21.68 13.30 15.74
C ASN A 54 22.90 12.52 15.20
N ALA A 55 24.11 13.07 15.31
CA ALA A 55 25.33 12.37 14.91
C ALA A 55 25.38 10.97 15.52
N THR A 56 25.62 9.95 14.70
CA THR A 56 25.52 8.55 15.11
C THR A 56 26.76 7.74 14.69
N LYS A 57 27.07 6.72 15.50
CA LYS A 57 28.01 5.67 15.13
C LYS A 57 27.32 4.52 14.38
N ASN A 58 26.00 4.34 14.57
CA ASN A 58 25.25 3.23 14.00
C ASN A 58 24.60 3.64 12.68
N TRP A 59 24.98 2.95 11.60
CA TRP A 59 24.47 3.18 10.26
C TRP A 59 23.80 1.90 9.78
N SER A 60 22.48 1.85 9.98
CA SER A 60 21.64 0.71 9.60
C SER A 60 20.78 1.05 8.39
N PHE A 61 20.71 0.14 7.45
CA PHE A 61 19.89 0.22 6.26
C PHE A 61 18.87 -0.92 6.25
N LEU A 62 17.75 -0.72 5.57
CA LEU A 62 16.74 -1.75 5.43
C LEU A 62 17.35 -3.01 4.78
N THR A 63 17.27 -4.15 5.48
CA THR A 63 17.85 -5.42 5.02
C THR A 63 16.84 -6.33 4.35
N SER A 64 15.56 -6.19 4.71
CA SER A 64 14.46 -6.95 4.10
C SER A 64 13.14 -6.19 4.22
N THR A 65 12.27 -6.33 3.22
CA THR A 65 10.88 -5.84 3.24
C THR A 65 10.03 -6.65 2.27
N ALA A 66 8.75 -6.84 2.57
CA ALA A 66 7.79 -7.52 1.69
C ALA A 66 8.27 -8.88 1.12
N GLY A 67 9.01 -9.66 1.93
CA GLY A 67 9.58 -10.94 1.49
C GLY A 67 10.74 -10.83 0.50
N ILE A 68 11.33 -9.64 0.41
CA ILE A 68 12.54 -9.37 -0.37
C ILE A 68 13.68 -9.23 0.61
N ASP A 69 14.65 -10.14 0.52
CA ASP A 69 15.83 -10.18 1.38
C ASP A 69 17.05 -9.53 0.71
N ASN A 70 18.10 -9.38 1.49
CA ASN A 70 19.43 -8.92 1.05
C ASN A 70 19.45 -7.48 0.50
N LEU A 71 18.49 -6.62 0.90
CA LEU A 71 18.49 -5.22 0.48
C LEU A 71 19.74 -4.46 0.94
N GLY A 72 20.30 -4.82 2.09
CA GLY A 72 21.54 -4.25 2.59
C GLY A 72 22.77 -4.52 1.70
N GLU A 73 22.73 -5.56 0.83
CA GLU A 73 23.80 -5.83 -0.13
C GLU A 73 23.88 -4.81 -1.27
N ARG A 74 22.78 -4.07 -1.52
CA ARG A 74 22.71 -3.02 -2.53
C ARG A 74 23.57 -1.79 -2.16
N ILE A 75 23.94 -1.65 -0.88
CA ILE A 75 24.70 -0.51 -0.35
C ILE A 75 26.19 -0.73 -0.59
N SER A 76 26.84 0.23 -1.24
CA SER A 76 28.26 0.18 -1.53
C SER A 76 28.93 1.54 -1.44
N GLY A 77 30.26 1.54 -1.18
CA GLY A 77 31.07 2.76 -1.18
C GLY A 77 30.64 3.76 -0.10
N LEU A 78 30.23 3.29 1.08
CA LEU A 78 29.90 4.16 2.20
C LEU A 78 31.10 5.02 2.57
N TYR A 79 30.89 6.31 2.69
CA TYR A 79 31.88 7.29 3.10
C TYR A 79 31.24 8.22 4.12
N LEU A 80 31.86 8.35 5.28
CA LEU A 80 31.37 9.09 6.42
C LEU A 80 32.31 10.21 6.81
N LYS A 81 31.74 11.30 7.33
CA LYS A 81 32.50 12.40 7.94
C LYS A 81 31.84 12.86 9.24
N ASP A 82 32.67 13.35 10.15
CA ASP A 82 32.24 13.98 11.40
C ASP A 82 31.67 15.40 11.17
N LYS A 83 31.37 16.11 12.27
CA LYS A 83 30.87 17.50 12.26
C LYS A 83 31.86 18.51 11.69
N ASP A 84 33.16 18.23 11.77
CA ASP A 84 34.26 19.06 11.30
C ASP A 84 34.70 18.67 9.87
N GLU A 85 33.92 17.82 9.22
CA GLU A 85 34.14 17.27 7.86
C GLU A 85 35.37 16.36 7.75
N ASN A 86 35.93 15.85 8.84
CA ASN A 86 37.00 14.87 8.80
C ASN A 86 36.43 13.48 8.44
N PRO A 87 37.16 12.70 7.63
CA PRO A 87 36.77 11.31 7.34
C PRO A 87 36.66 10.47 8.59
N VAL A 88 35.56 9.71 8.73
CA VAL A 88 35.35 8.75 9.80
C VAL A 88 35.46 7.34 9.24
N THR A 89 36.30 6.53 9.86
CA THR A 89 36.44 5.10 9.57
C THR A 89 35.28 4.30 10.18
N TYR A 90 34.97 3.15 9.59
CA TYR A 90 33.92 2.30 10.06
C TYR A 90 34.22 0.82 9.84
N LYS A 91 33.54 -0.04 10.60
CA LYS A 91 33.53 -1.49 10.42
C LYS A 91 32.18 -1.91 9.83
N LYS A 92 32.19 -2.67 8.74
CA LYS A 92 31.01 -3.36 8.24
C LYS A 92 30.75 -4.59 9.12
N LEU A 93 29.58 -4.64 9.76
CA LEU A 93 29.19 -5.77 10.63
C LEU A 93 28.57 -6.89 9.80
N ILE A 94 27.53 -6.56 9.05
CA ILE A 94 26.86 -7.41 8.05
C ILE A 94 26.43 -6.53 6.86
N ALA A 95 25.79 -7.11 5.87
CA ALA A 95 25.20 -6.33 4.77
C ALA A 95 24.15 -5.35 5.30
N GLY A 96 24.33 -4.06 5.01
CA GLY A 96 23.43 -2.99 5.48
C GLY A 96 23.69 -2.46 6.89
N GLU A 97 24.66 -3.06 7.64
CA GLU A 97 24.97 -2.63 9.00
C GLU A 97 26.44 -2.22 9.14
N PHE A 98 26.65 -0.98 9.57
CA PHE A 98 27.98 -0.40 9.72
C PHE A 98 28.10 0.31 11.06
N LEU A 99 29.25 0.14 11.71
CA LEU A 99 29.61 0.80 12.96
C LEU A 99 30.77 1.75 12.70
N ALA A 100 30.52 3.05 12.83
CA ALA A 100 31.54 4.08 12.70
C ALA A 100 32.38 4.18 14.00
N ASP A 101 33.66 4.51 13.88
CA ASP A 101 34.56 4.63 15.01
C ASP A 101 34.20 5.89 15.85
N GLU A 102 33.75 6.96 15.18
CA GLU A 102 33.28 8.19 15.80
C GLU A 102 31.88 8.58 15.25
N PRO A 103 31.10 9.43 15.97
CA PRO A 103 29.83 9.93 15.46
C PRO A 103 30.00 10.66 14.14
N ALA A 104 29.27 10.21 13.10
CA ALA A 104 29.31 10.83 11.79
C ALA A 104 28.00 11.59 11.48
N MET A 105 28.11 12.65 10.69
CA MET A 105 27.00 13.51 10.28
C MET A 105 26.81 13.51 8.76
N TYR A 106 27.89 13.51 8.02
CA TYR A 106 27.87 13.54 6.57
C TYR A 106 28.07 12.14 6.04
N PHE A 107 27.30 11.79 5.03
CA PHE A 107 27.36 10.48 4.42
C PHE A 107 27.25 10.54 2.91
N ARG A 108 27.87 9.57 2.28
CA ARG A 108 27.74 9.30 0.84
C ARG A 108 27.86 7.80 0.60
N TYR A 109 27.01 7.26 -0.26
CA TYR A 109 27.08 5.87 -0.69
C TYR A 109 26.38 5.69 -2.03
N LYS A 110 26.48 4.50 -2.60
CA LYS A 110 25.74 4.08 -3.78
C LYS A 110 24.77 2.97 -3.43
N VAL A 111 23.62 2.97 -4.09
CA VAL A 111 22.61 1.92 -3.99
C VAL A 111 22.41 1.32 -5.36
N ASP A 112 22.53 -0.02 -5.48
CA ASP A 112 22.16 -0.76 -6.68
C ASP A 112 20.63 -0.91 -6.74
N LEU A 113 20.04 -0.34 -7.77
CA LEU A 113 18.60 -0.34 -8.03
C LEU A 113 18.25 -1.18 -9.27
N THR A 114 19.01 -2.22 -9.52
CA THR A 114 18.67 -3.21 -10.56
C THR A 114 17.25 -3.72 -10.36
N VAL A 115 16.48 -3.74 -11.44
CA VAL A 115 15.07 -4.17 -11.42
C VAL A 115 14.94 -5.57 -10.80
N PRO A 116 14.09 -5.75 -9.77
CA PRO A 116 13.90 -7.04 -9.12
C PRO A 116 13.53 -8.15 -10.10
N LYS A 117 13.98 -9.38 -9.82
CA LYS A 117 13.65 -10.55 -10.66
C LYS A 117 12.17 -10.94 -10.54
N LYS A 118 11.63 -10.90 -9.32
CA LYS A 118 10.24 -11.27 -9.03
C LYS A 118 9.34 -10.05 -9.26
N PRO A 119 8.28 -10.15 -10.07
CA PRO A 119 7.31 -9.06 -10.26
C PRO A 119 6.72 -8.56 -8.94
N SER A 120 6.39 -9.46 -8.01
CA SER A 120 5.82 -9.12 -6.68
C SER A 120 6.72 -8.22 -5.82
N ALA A 121 8.01 -8.12 -6.13
CA ALA A 121 8.91 -7.21 -5.44
C ALA A 121 8.84 -5.77 -5.96
N MET A 122 8.37 -5.57 -7.19
CA MET A 122 8.56 -4.30 -7.91
C MET A 122 7.70 -3.14 -7.37
N ALA A 123 6.60 -3.42 -6.67
CA ALA A 123 5.79 -2.41 -6.02
C ALA A 123 6.30 -2.01 -4.61
N HIS A 124 7.22 -2.79 -4.03
CA HIS A 124 7.57 -2.68 -2.62
C HIS A 124 8.99 -2.20 -2.33
N VAL A 125 9.84 -2.07 -3.36
CA VAL A 125 11.23 -1.60 -3.23
C VAL A 125 11.60 -0.67 -4.36
N SER A 126 12.62 0.14 -4.13
CA SER A 126 13.21 1.01 -5.16
C SER A 126 13.88 0.20 -6.27
N TRP A 127 13.68 0.64 -7.51
CA TRP A 127 14.36 0.11 -8.69
C TRP A 127 14.41 1.18 -9.80
N LEU A 128 15.37 1.03 -10.70
CA LEU A 128 15.52 1.86 -11.88
C LEU A 128 15.60 0.99 -13.14
N GLY A 129 14.71 1.27 -14.08
CA GLY A 129 14.75 0.75 -15.45
C GLY A 129 15.35 1.79 -16.40
N ARG A 130 15.26 1.53 -17.72
CA ARG A 130 15.82 2.42 -18.75
C ARG A 130 15.06 3.74 -18.90
N GLU A 131 13.76 3.76 -18.66
CA GLU A 131 12.89 4.91 -18.94
C GLU A 131 12.08 5.35 -17.70
N GLN A 132 12.00 4.51 -16.70
CA GLN A 132 11.26 4.77 -15.47
C GLN A 132 11.82 3.99 -14.30
N GLY A 133 11.50 4.44 -13.09
CA GLY A 133 11.82 3.77 -11.84
C GLY A 133 10.90 4.20 -10.72
N ILE A 134 11.04 3.54 -9.60
CA ILE A 134 10.41 3.89 -8.34
C ILE A 134 11.50 4.08 -7.30
N LEU A 135 11.48 5.20 -6.60
CA LEU A 135 12.36 5.52 -5.50
C LEU A 135 11.52 5.58 -4.20
N MET A 136 11.81 4.72 -3.27
CA MET A 136 11.21 4.68 -1.93
C MET A 136 12.27 5.08 -0.92
N LEU A 137 12.07 6.16 -0.17
CA LEU A 137 13.13 6.66 0.71
C LEU A 137 13.44 5.71 1.86
N ASP A 138 12.49 4.88 2.24
CA ASP A 138 12.63 3.87 3.30
C ASP A 138 13.75 2.85 3.00
N ASP A 139 13.88 2.41 1.74
CA ASP A 139 14.91 1.45 1.34
C ASP A 139 16.15 2.09 0.72
N LEU A 140 16.14 3.41 0.60
CA LEU A 140 17.27 4.19 0.11
C LEU A 140 18.08 4.86 1.22
N LEU A 141 17.44 5.25 2.33
CA LEU A 141 18.08 6.03 3.39
C LEU A 141 18.39 5.19 4.62
N PRO A 142 19.38 5.61 5.43
CA PRO A 142 19.65 4.96 6.71
C PRO A 142 18.43 5.03 7.63
N GLN A 143 18.22 3.99 8.42
CA GLN A 143 17.13 3.90 9.38
C GLN A 143 17.56 4.44 10.73
N PHE A 144 16.93 5.49 11.21
CA PHE A 144 17.24 6.14 12.49
C PHE A 144 16.25 5.81 13.60
N GLY A 145 15.42 4.78 13.42
CA GLY A 145 14.57 4.19 14.45
C GLY A 145 13.37 5.02 14.92
N ARG A 146 13.01 6.11 14.20
CA ARG A 146 11.84 6.96 14.47
C ARG A 146 11.27 7.51 13.17
N GLU A 147 10.03 8.00 13.19
CA GLU A 147 9.48 8.78 12.09
C GLU A 147 10.45 9.91 11.73
N THR A 148 11.07 9.81 10.56
CA THR A 148 12.13 10.71 10.12
C THR A 148 11.61 11.55 8.97
N ALA A 149 11.76 12.88 9.09
CA ALA A 149 11.51 13.82 8.01
C ALA A 149 12.78 14.03 7.17
N ALA A 150 12.64 14.38 5.90
CA ALA A 150 13.76 14.68 5.02
C ALA A 150 13.49 15.87 4.11
N GLN A 151 14.55 16.61 3.78
CA GLN A 151 14.60 17.48 2.62
C GLN A 151 15.38 16.77 1.52
N VAL A 152 14.73 16.50 0.39
CA VAL A 152 15.31 15.70 -0.68
C VAL A 152 15.51 16.53 -1.93
N ILE A 153 16.72 16.50 -2.46
CA ILE A 153 17.08 17.11 -3.74
C ILE A 153 17.30 15.99 -4.75
N PHE A 154 16.55 16.01 -5.85
CA PHE A 154 16.72 15.03 -6.92
C PHE A 154 17.56 15.62 -8.05
N ASN A 155 18.64 14.91 -8.40
CA ASN A 155 19.45 15.17 -9.58
C ASN A 155 19.20 14.04 -10.59
N LEU A 156 18.29 14.28 -11.52
CA LEU A 156 17.85 13.31 -12.51
C LEU A 156 18.56 13.54 -13.86
N PRO A 157 18.60 12.55 -14.75
CA PRO A 157 18.96 12.75 -16.16
C PRO A 157 18.11 13.85 -16.80
N GLU A 158 18.63 14.51 -17.82
CA GLU A 158 18.03 15.72 -18.43
C GLU A 158 16.57 15.53 -18.87
N ASP A 159 16.24 14.35 -19.38
CA ASP A 159 14.90 14.02 -19.89
C ASP A 159 14.00 13.28 -18.87
N TRP A 160 14.49 13.13 -17.63
CA TRP A 160 13.72 12.51 -16.54
C TRP A 160 13.10 13.56 -15.64
N ARG A 161 11.95 13.22 -15.08
CA ARG A 161 11.28 14.01 -14.04
C ARG A 161 10.67 13.13 -12.96
N ILE A 162 10.37 13.73 -11.81
CA ILE A 162 9.56 13.10 -10.79
C ILE A 162 8.09 13.18 -11.23
N ALA A 163 7.43 12.03 -11.27
CA ALA A 163 6.02 11.96 -11.59
C ALA A 163 5.17 12.67 -10.54
N GLY A 164 4.21 13.46 -10.98
CA GLY A 164 3.28 14.17 -10.09
C GLY A 164 3.86 15.37 -9.34
N ALA A 165 5.14 15.70 -9.56
CA ALA A 165 5.74 16.90 -8.99
C ALA A 165 5.66 18.06 -9.99
N LYS A 166 5.05 19.18 -9.58
CA LYS A 166 5.12 20.44 -10.34
C LYS A 166 6.50 21.04 -10.07
N LEU A 167 7.42 20.87 -11.03
CA LEU A 167 8.79 21.33 -10.90
C LEU A 167 8.95 22.69 -11.60
N ASP A 168 9.42 23.69 -10.87
CA ASP A 168 10.03 24.85 -11.48
C ASP A 168 11.38 24.45 -12.10
N LYS A 169 11.78 25.12 -13.20
CA LYS A 169 13.07 24.89 -13.86
C LYS A 169 14.20 25.20 -12.88
N GLY A 170 14.76 24.15 -12.25
CA GLY A 170 15.83 24.29 -11.28
C GLY A 170 15.93 23.06 -10.37
N MET A 171 16.83 23.11 -9.39
CA MET A 171 16.92 22.04 -8.37
C MET A 171 15.65 22.05 -7.51
N THR A 172 14.94 20.94 -7.53
CA THR A 172 13.73 20.79 -6.73
C THR A 172 14.08 20.22 -5.38
N VAL A 173 13.78 20.99 -4.34
CA VAL A 173 13.82 20.54 -2.96
C VAL A 173 12.41 20.09 -2.59
N ILE A 174 12.26 18.84 -2.14
CA ILE A 174 11.00 18.28 -1.68
C ILE A 174 11.08 18.04 -0.18
N ASP A 175 10.17 18.65 0.57
CA ASP A 175 10.02 18.39 1.99
C ASP A 175 9.19 17.11 2.18
N VAL A 176 9.78 16.14 2.85
CA VAL A 176 9.20 14.82 3.12
C VAL A 176 8.95 14.69 4.61
N PRO A 177 7.70 14.68 5.06
CA PRO A 177 7.40 14.61 6.50
C PRO A 177 7.68 13.23 7.12
N ASN A 178 7.70 12.18 6.31
CA ASN A 178 8.00 10.81 6.75
C ASN A 178 8.62 10.02 5.60
N ILE A 179 9.88 9.62 5.74
CA ILE A 179 10.61 8.87 4.70
C ILE A 179 10.04 7.50 4.43
N GLU A 180 9.43 6.83 5.44
CA GLU A 180 8.82 5.50 5.31
C GLU A 180 7.62 5.50 4.34
N LYS A 181 6.98 6.66 4.16
CA LYS A 181 5.80 6.83 3.29
C LYS A 181 6.09 7.51 1.97
N ALA A 182 7.35 7.89 1.75
CA ALA A 182 7.75 8.65 0.58
C ALA A 182 8.05 7.73 -0.60
N VAL A 183 7.29 7.91 -1.67
CA VAL A 183 7.45 7.19 -2.94
C VAL A 183 7.52 8.19 -4.07
N PHE A 184 8.54 8.06 -4.91
CA PHE A 184 8.80 8.93 -6.05
C PHE A 184 9.00 8.10 -7.32
N PRO A 185 7.97 7.89 -8.14
CA PRO A 185 8.18 7.42 -9.49
C PRO A 185 8.95 8.46 -10.30
N VAL A 186 9.99 8.03 -10.99
CA VAL A 186 10.88 8.87 -11.78
C VAL A 186 11.01 8.32 -13.19
N GLY A 187 11.19 9.19 -14.17
CA GLY A 187 11.36 8.74 -15.57
C GLY A 187 10.83 9.75 -16.59
N LYS A 188 10.49 9.20 -17.78
CA LYS A 188 10.02 9.94 -18.93
C LYS A 188 8.54 9.71 -19.20
N ASN A 189 7.96 10.56 -20.08
CA ASN A 189 6.67 10.33 -20.73
C ASN A 189 5.49 10.06 -19.79
N TRP A 190 5.45 10.79 -18.66
CA TRP A 190 4.32 10.75 -17.76
C TRP A 190 3.13 11.52 -18.34
N ARG A 191 1.95 10.89 -18.35
CA ARG A 191 0.67 11.57 -18.55
C ARG A 191 0.07 11.85 -17.18
N GLU A 192 -0.38 13.07 -16.97
CA GLU A 192 -0.87 13.51 -15.66
C GLU A 192 -2.26 14.12 -15.80
N LYS A 193 -3.13 13.76 -14.87
CA LYS A 193 -4.49 14.29 -14.79
C LYS A 193 -4.85 14.64 -13.35
N GLU A 194 -5.05 15.91 -13.11
CA GLU A 194 -5.51 16.40 -11.81
C GLU A 194 -7.04 16.52 -11.82
N PHE A 195 -7.70 16.04 -10.76
CA PHE A 195 -9.15 16.19 -10.57
C PHE A 195 -9.48 16.29 -9.08
N ALA A 196 -10.65 16.81 -8.77
CA ALA A 196 -11.12 16.96 -7.40
C ALA A 196 -12.16 15.89 -7.04
N VAL A 197 -12.09 15.40 -5.80
CA VAL A 197 -13.16 14.65 -5.15
C VAL A 197 -13.51 15.42 -3.89
N GLU A 198 -14.61 16.17 -3.93
CA GLU A 198 -14.99 17.15 -2.92
C GLU A 198 -13.86 18.17 -2.66
N LYS A 199 -13.24 18.12 -1.46
CA LYS A 199 -12.15 19.02 -1.04
C LYS A 199 -10.76 18.49 -1.36
N ASN A 200 -10.66 17.23 -1.78
CA ASN A 200 -9.39 16.55 -1.98
C ASN A 200 -8.96 16.65 -3.44
N THR A 201 -7.69 16.95 -3.65
CA THR A 201 -7.05 16.94 -4.97
C THR A 201 -6.43 15.58 -5.21
N ILE A 202 -6.81 14.95 -6.31
CA ILE A 202 -6.26 13.67 -6.76
C ILE A 202 -5.41 13.94 -8.00
N ASN A 203 -4.18 13.51 -7.98
CA ASN A 203 -3.30 13.54 -9.13
C ASN A 203 -3.07 12.11 -9.64
N LEU A 204 -3.61 11.81 -10.82
CA LEU A 204 -3.42 10.54 -11.51
C LEU A 204 -2.28 10.69 -12.50
N VAL A 205 -1.29 9.82 -12.39
CA VAL A 205 -0.09 9.80 -13.22
C VAL A 205 0.05 8.43 -13.86
N ILE A 206 0.15 8.40 -15.18
CA ILE A 206 0.18 7.16 -15.95
C ILE A 206 1.43 7.10 -16.83
N SER A 207 2.12 5.97 -16.79
CA SER A 207 3.23 5.64 -17.70
C SER A 207 2.94 4.37 -18.48
N GLY A 208 3.13 4.47 -19.80
CA GLY A 208 2.85 3.38 -20.74
C GLY A 208 1.42 3.37 -21.28
N GLU A 209 1.16 2.51 -22.25
CA GLU A 209 -0.13 2.41 -22.91
C GLU A 209 -1.00 1.33 -22.25
N PHE A 210 -2.29 1.63 -22.11
CA PHE A 210 -3.32 0.75 -21.56
C PHE A 210 -4.55 0.73 -22.48
N GLN A 211 -5.39 -0.29 -22.35
CA GLN A 211 -6.64 -0.39 -23.12
C GLN A 211 -7.72 0.59 -22.61
N PHE A 212 -7.60 1.08 -21.37
CA PHE A 212 -8.42 2.17 -20.85
C PHE A 212 -7.76 3.53 -21.14
N THR A 213 -8.58 4.57 -21.22
CA THR A 213 -8.09 5.96 -21.33
C THR A 213 -7.80 6.56 -19.96
N ASP A 214 -7.01 7.64 -19.93
CA ASP A 214 -6.72 8.38 -18.70
C ASP A 214 -8.01 8.94 -18.07
N ASP A 215 -9.02 9.30 -18.89
CA ASP A 215 -10.33 9.74 -18.42
C ASP A 215 -11.13 8.62 -17.76
N GLU A 216 -11.12 7.43 -18.36
CA GLU A 216 -11.78 6.25 -17.77
C GLU A 216 -11.13 5.86 -16.44
N ALA A 217 -9.80 5.95 -16.35
CA ALA A 217 -9.08 5.71 -15.09
C ALA A 217 -9.44 6.73 -14.01
N ALA A 218 -9.47 8.03 -14.36
CA ALA A 218 -9.87 9.09 -13.44
C ALA A 218 -11.32 8.92 -12.95
N GLN A 219 -12.26 8.63 -13.86
CA GLN A 219 -13.66 8.38 -13.51
C GLN A 219 -13.82 7.18 -12.57
N THR A 220 -13.07 6.10 -12.82
CA THR A 220 -13.05 4.91 -11.96
C THR A 220 -12.55 5.22 -10.57
N ALA A 221 -11.48 6.01 -10.45
CA ALA A 221 -10.97 6.46 -9.16
C ALA A 221 -12.00 7.32 -8.40
N VAL A 222 -12.66 8.26 -9.09
CA VAL A 222 -13.71 9.12 -8.51
C VAL A 222 -14.87 8.29 -7.98
N GLU A 223 -15.35 7.31 -8.76
CA GLU A 223 -16.47 6.44 -8.39
C GLU A 223 -16.16 5.68 -7.07
N ILE A 224 -14.98 5.09 -6.99
CA ILE A 224 -14.57 4.29 -5.83
C ILE A 224 -14.27 5.17 -4.61
N LEU A 225 -13.58 6.29 -4.80
CA LEU A 225 -13.29 7.23 -3.71
C LEU A 225 -14.56 7.76 -3.06
N LYS A 226 -15.58 8.11 -3.87
CA LYS A 226 -16.89 8.55 -3.35
C LYS A 226 -17.57 7.43 -2.55
N GLU A 227 -17.50 6.18 -3.01
CA GLU A 227 -18.08 5.06 -2.27
C GLU A 227 -17.37 4.85 -0.92
N TYR A 228 -16.05 4.93 -0.87
CA TYR A 228 -15.31 4.84 0.38
C TYR A 228 -15.54 6.06 1.29
N GLN A 229 -15.75 7.25 0.74
CA GLN A 229 -16.19 8.40 1.54
C GLN A 229 -17.55 8.17 2.21
N ASN A 230 -18.49 7.50 1.54
CA ASN A 230 -19.79 7.14 2.15
C ASN A 230 -19.58 6.17 3.34
N ILE A 231 -18.56 5.33 3.29
CA ILE A 231 -18.26 4.37 4.35
C ILE A 231 -17.50 5.03 5.50
N PHE A 232 -16.38 5.71 5.19
CA PHE A 232 -15.40 6.15 6.18
C PHE A 232 -15.46 7.65 6.51
N GLY A 233 -16.08 8.45 5.67
CA GLY A 233 -16.01 9.91 5.70
C GLY A 233 -14.95 10.45 4.75
N ALA A 234 -14.52 11.70 4.96
CA ALA A 234 -13.58 12.39 4.08
C ALA A 234 -12.31 11.59 3.75
N ILE A 235 -11.77 11.80 2.56
CA ILE A 235 -10.45 11.25 2.18
C ILE A 235 -9.41 11.84 3.15
N PRO A 236 -8.51 11.00 3.74
CA PRO A 236 -7.64 11.43 4.84
C PRO A 236 -6.63 12.53 4.47
N ASN A 237 -6.23 12.60 3.21
CA ASN A 237 -5.18 13.49 2.74
C ASN A 237 -5.75 14.54 1.78
N GLU A 238 -5.38 15.81 1.95
CA GLU A 238 -5.78 16.90 1.04
C GLU A 238 -5.36 16.63 -0.41
N LYS A 239 -4.18 16.01 -0.57
CA LYS A 239 -3.64 15.60 -1.87
C LYS A 239 -3.35 14.11 -1.85
N THR A 240 -3.81 13.40 -2.86
CA THR A 240 -3.53 11.97 -3.08
C THR A 240 -2.93 11.79 -4.46
N GLN A 241 -1.90 10.97 -4.56
CA GLN A 241 -1.27 10.64 -5.83
C GLN A 241 -1.55 9.17 -6.17
N ILE A 242 -1.98 8.94 -7.40
CA ILE A 242 -2.21 7.61 -7.95
C ILE A 242 -1.30 7.44 -9.15
N PHE A 243 -0.41 6.48 -9.07
CA PHE A 243 0.55 6.15 -10.13
C PHE A 243 0.19 4.80 -10.75
N ILE A 244 0.01 4.77 -12.07
CA ILE A 244 -0.18 3.54 -12.83
C ILE A 244 1.00 3.39 -13.78
N LEU A 245 1.77 2.33 -13.61
CA LEU A 245 2.99 2.06 -14.37
C LEU A 245 2.90 0.69 -15.06
N ARG A 246 3.51 0.61 -16.22
CA ARG A 246 3.80 -0.72 -16.81
C ARG A 246 4.94 -1.39 -16.06
N PHE A 247 4.90 -2.71 -15.97
CA PHE A 247 6.06 -3.45 -15.47
C PHE A 247 7.30 -3.15 -16.31
N PRO A 248 8.48 -2.97 -15.71
CA PRO A 248 9.73 -2.74 -16.43
C PRO A 248 10.22 -3.97 -17.20
N LYS A 249 9.59 -5.12 -17.00
CA LYS A 249 9.82 -6.40 -17.68
C LYS A 249 8.50 -6.97 -18.14
N GLU A 250 8.54 -7.82 -19.15
CA GLU A 250 7.38 -8.55 -19.62
C GLU A 250 6.86 -9.51 -18.54
N VAL A 251 5.57 -9.45 -18.29
CA VAL A 251 4.83 -10.35 -17.40
C VAL A 251 3.52 -10.75 -18.07
N SER A 252 2.89 -11.81 -17.59
CA SER A 252 1.63 -12.30 -18.15
C SER A 252 0.52 -11.23 -18.08
N PRO A 253 -0.38 -11.17 -19.08
CA PRO A 253 -1.51 -10.25 -19.06
C PRO A 253 -2.35 -10.38 -17.79
N GLY A 254 -2.81 -9.25 -17.25
CA GLY A 254 -3.61 -9.17 -16.03
C GLY A 254 -2.83 -9.28 -14.73
N ASN A 255 -1.50 -9.49 -14.76
CA ASN A 255 -0.68 -9.38 -13.57
C ASN A 255 -0.62 -7.93 -13.10
N TRP A 256 -0.66 -7.75 -11.79
CA TRP A 256 -0.49 -6.46 -11.16
C TRP A 256 0.14 -6.62 -9.77
N GLU A 257 0.83 -5.60 -9.36
CA GLU A 257 1.37 -5.45 -8.01
C GLU A 257 1.15 -4.01 -7.59
N ALA A 258 0.90 -3.78 -6.32
CA ALA A 258 0.65 -2.44 -5.84
C ALA A 258 1.10 -2.25 -4.39
N GLU A 259 1.26 -0.99 -4.04
CA GLU A 259 1.58 -0.55 -2.68
C GLU A 259 0.94 0.81 -2.45
N THR A 260 0.22 0.95 -1.35
CA THR A 260 -0.28 2.24 -0.89
C THR A 260 0.48 2.69 0.35
N ARG A 261 1.26 3.76 0.22
CA ARG A 261 2.06 4.37 1.30
C ARG A 261 1.60 5.81 1.57
N GLY A 262 0.97 6.02 2.72
CA GLY A 262 0.42 7.34 3.06
C GLY A 262 -0.62 7.78 2.03
N ALA A 263 -0.35 8.88 1.32
CA ALA A 263 -1.21 9.43 0.27
C ALA A 263 -0.83 8.95 -1.16
N ASN A 264 0.14 8.04 -1.29
CA ASN A 264 0.65 7.58 -2.58
C ASN A 264 0.18 6.16 -2.86
N VAL A 265 -0.53 5.98 -3.95
CA VAL A 265 -0.96 4.68 -4.49
C VAL A 265 -0.12 4.37 -5.71
N VAL A 266 0.66 3.31 -5.68
CA VAL A 266 1.50 2.88 -6.80
C VAL A 266 1.00 1.54 -7.32
N ILE A 267 0.64 1.48 -8.58
CA ILE A 267 0.14 0.26 -9.25
C ILE A 267 1.04 -0.03 -10.45
N LEU A 268 1.64 -1.20 -10.46
CA LEU A 268 2.26 -1.78 -11.65
C LEU A 268 1.26 -2.74 -12.28
N SER A 269 0.94 -2.54 -13.56
CA SER A 269 -0.04 -3.35 -14.26
C SER A 269 0.47 -3.77 -15.64
N SER A 270 0.27 -5.04 -15.98
CA SER A 270 0.55 -5.54 -17.33
C SER A 270 -0.58 -5.26 -18.31
N ASP A 271 -1.73 -4.82 -17.79
CA ASP A 271 -2.98 -4.66 -18.52
C ASP A 271 -3.61 -6.00 -18.97
N MET A 272 -4.73 -5.91 -19.62
CA MET A 272 -5.46 -7.03 -20.23
C MET A 272 -5.59 -6.81 -21.72
N PRO A 273 -5.71 -7.89 -22.54
CA PRO A 273 -5.78 -7.78 -24.00
C PRO A 273 -7.01 -7.04 -24.51
N PHE A 274 -8.13 -7.09 -23.77
CA PHE A 274 -9.40 -6.50 -24.22
C PHE A 274 -9.81 -5.35 -23.29
N LYS A 275 -10.37 -4.29 -23.87
CA LYS A 275 -10.78 -3.07 -23.16
C LYS A 275 -11.70 -3.35 -21.98
N SER A 276 -12.71 -4.21 -22.12
CA SER A 276 -13.63 -4.54 -21.03
C SER A 276 -12.94 -5.24 -19.86
N GLN A 277 -12.00 -6.13 -20.15
CA GLN A 277 -11.21 -6.83 -19.13
C GLN A 277 -10.22 -5.88 -18.47
N SER A 278 -9.59 -5.00 -19.25
CA SER A 278 -8.67 -3.97 -18.74
C SER A 278 -9.39 -3.02 -17.78
N ALA A 279 -10.55 -2.51 -18.15
CA ALA A 279 -11.38 -1.66 -17.27
C ALA A 279 -11.82 -2.39 -16.00
N GLN A 280 -12.19 -3.67 -16.10
CA GLN A 280 -12.56 -4.48 -14.93
C GLN A 280 -11.35 -4.71 -14.00
N ARG A 281 -10.18 -4.99 -14.55
CA ARG A 281 -8.94 -5.16 -13.81
C ARG A 281 -8.52 -3.86 -13.10
N LEU A 282 -8.58 -2.72 -13.79
CA LEU A 282 -8.32 -1.41 -13.19
C LEU A 282 -9.26 -1.13 -12.03
N HIS A 283 -10.55 -1.42 -12.21
CA HIS A 283 -11.54 -1.23 -11.14
C HIS A 283 -11.26 -2.12 -9.93
N GLU A 284 -10.78 -3.36 -10.13
CA GLU A 284 -10.36 -4.26 -9.06
C GLU A 284 -9.16 -3.69 -8.30
N GLN A 285 -8.11 -3.28 -9.02
CA GLN A 285 -6.91 -2.67 -8.44
C GLN A 285 -7.25 -1.44 -7.59
N PHE A 286 -8.04 -0.53 -8.14
CA PHE A 286 -8.44 0.68 -7.42
C PHE A 286 -9.31 0.40 -6.20
N ARG A 287 -10.24 -0.55 -6.27
CA ARG A 287 -11.05 -0.89 -5.08
C ARG A 287 -10.21 -1.41 -3.92
N HIS A 288 -9.14 -2.15 -4.21
CA HIS A 288 -8.24 -2.64 -3.18
C HIS A 288 -7.34 -1.51 -2.66
N GLU A 289 -6.61 -0.85 -3.54
CA GLU A 289 -5.59 0.11 -3.16
C GLU A 289 -6.15 1.41 -2.57
N LEU A 290 -7.26 1.92 -3.08
CA LEU A 290 -7.86 3.14 -2.53
C LEU A 290 -8.48 2.92 -1.14
N PHE A 291 -8.85 1.70 -0.78
CA PHE A 291 -9.23 1.36 0.59
C PHE A 291 -8.08 1.64 1.57
N HIS A 292 -6.87 1.36 1.16
CA HIS A 292 -5.69 1.54 1.99
C HIS A 292 -5.36 3.00 2.31
N LEU A 293 -5.94 3.97 1.64
CA LEU A 293 -5.85 5.38 2.06
C LEU A 293 -6.41 5.60 3.47
N TRP A 294 -7.47 4.89 3.83
CA TRP A 294 -8.06 4.91 5.18
C TRP A 294 -7.41 3.87 6.10
N MET A 295 -7.31 2.63 5.65
CA MET A 295 -6.82 1.48 6.41
C MET A 295 -5.77 0.71 5.62
N PRO A 296 -4.52 0.61 6.06
CA PRO A 296 -4.00 1.03 7.37
C PRO A 296 -3.42 2.45 7.42
N ASN A 297 -3.24 3.13 6.28
CA ASN A 297 -2.37 4.31 6.19
C ASN A 297 -2.77 5.48 7.08
N ASN A 298 -4.06 5.67 7.37
CA ASN A 298 -4.55 6.72 8.25
C ASN A 298 -5.00 6.22 9.63
N LEU A 299 -4.66 4.98 9.99
CA LEU A 299 -4.86 4.48 11.36
C LEU A 299 -3.62 4.76 12.22
N ALA A 300 -3.85 5.07 13.49
CA ALA A 300 -2.82 5.16 14.54
C ALA A 300 -2.62 3.77 15.17
N LEU A 301 -2.35 2.76 14.33
CA LEU A 301 -2.15 1.37 14.73
C LEU A 301 -0.79 0.89 14.26
N SER A 302 -0.19 -0.02 15.01
CA SER A 302 1.12 -0.60 14.73
C SER A 302 1.11 -2.12 14.92
N GLY A 303 2.18 -2.78 14.47
CA GLY A 303 2.34 -4.23 14.58
C GLY A 303 1.76 -4.99 13.38
N ASN A 304 1.75 -6.32 13.51
CA ASN A 304 1.41 -7.24 12.42
C ASN A 304 -0.08 -7.59 12.47
N TYR A 305 -0.94 -6.76 11.90
CA TYR A 305 -2.40 -6.98 11.79
C TYR A 305 -2.86 -7.04 10.34
N ASP A 306 -2.00 -7.57 9.46
CA ASP A 306 -2.21 -7.71 8.01
C ASP A 306 -3.48 -8.51 7.68
N TRP A 307 -3.81 -9.50 8.48
CA TRP A 307 -5.03 -10.26 8.35
C TRP A 307 -6.28 -9.38 8.26
N PHE A 308 -6.25 -8.25 8.97
CA PHE A 308 -7.36 -7.31 8.97
C PHE A 308 -7.30 -6.42 7.73
N TYR A 309 -6.25 -5.60 7.60
CA TYR A 309 -6.27 -4.58 6.55
C TYR A 309 -6.13 -5.16 5.13
N GLU A 310 -5.62 -6.38 4.95
CA GLU A 310 -5.60 -7.06 3.66
C GLU A 310 -6.87 -7.91 3.43
N GLY A 311 -7.20 -8.78 4.37
CA GLY A 311 -8.35 -9.67 4.23
C GLY A 311 -9.68 -8.93 4.17
N PHE A 312 -9.86 -7.94 5.05
CA PHE A 312 -11.07 -7.11 5.06
C PHE A 312 -11.10 -6.13 3.88
N ALA A 313 -9.92 -5.64 3.41
CA ALA A 313 -9.85 -4.85 2.19
C ALA A 313 -10.33 -5.64 0.96
N LEU A 314 -9.90 -6.89 0.81
CA LEU A 314 -10.37 -7.76 -0.29
C LEU A 314 -11.88 -7.94 -0.23
N TYR A 315 -12.42 -8.25 0.94
CA TYR A 315 -13.87 -8.40 1.09
C TYR A 315 -14.62 -7.09 0.81
N GLN A 316 -14.18 -5.97 1.40
CA GLN A 316 -14.82 -4.67 1.17
C GLN A 316 -14.70 -4.23 -0.30
N SER A 317 -13.56 -4.47 -0.93
CA SER A 317 -13.36 -4.28 -2.37
C SER A 317 -14.39 -5.05 -3.20
N LEU A 318 -14.62 -6.32 -2.84
CA LEU A 318 -15.58 -7.17 -3.52
C LEU A 318 -17.01 -6.66 -3.34
N ARG A 319 -17.38 -6.29 -2.10
CA ARG A 319 -18.69 -5.68 -1.75
C ARG A 319 -18.93 -4.37 -2.52
N THR A 320 -17.92 -3.48 -2.54
CA THR A 320 -17.96 -2.22 -3.31
C THR A 320 -18.16 -2.51 -4.81
N GLY A 321 -17.52 -3.55 -5.34
CA GLY A 321 -17.71 -3.95 -6.74
C GLY A 321 -19.15 -4.37 -7.06
N VAL A 322 -19.78 -5.13 -6.19
CA VAL A 322 -21.21 -5.50 -6.33
C VAL A 322 -22.09 -4.26 -6.18
N GLN A 323 -21.80 -3.38 -5.21
CA GLN A 323 -22.58 -2.18 -4.92
C GLN A 323 -22.59 -1.18 -6.10
N LEU A 324 -21.46 -1.06 -6.77
CA LEU A 324 -21.29 -0.22 -7.96
C LEU A 324 -21.71 -0.92 -9.28
N ASN A 325 -22.25 -2.13 -9.20
CA ASN A 325 -22.60 -2.98 -10.37
C ASN A 325 -21.41 -3.25 -11.33
N ARG A 326 -20.20 -3.29 -10.79
CA ARG A 326 -18.98 -3.63 -11.55
C ARG A 326 -18.63 -5.12 -11.45
N ILE A 327 -19.26 -5.84 -10.51
CA ILE A 327 -19.17 -7.28 -10.34
C ILE A 327 -20.59 -7.83 -10.26
N ARG A 328 -20.89 -8.91 -10.98
CA ARG A 328 -22.15 -9.64 -10.84
C ARG A 328 -22.16 -10.37 -9.50
N PHE A 329 -23.34 -10.61 -8.97
CA PHE A 329 -23.47 -11.30 -7.69
C PHE A 329 -22.96 -12.75 -7.76
N GLU A 330 -23.12 -13.40 -8.92
CA GLU A 330 -22.57 -14.74 -9.16
C GLU A 330 -21.03 -14.74 -9.11
N ASP A 331 -20.38 -13.73 -9.70
CA ASP A 331 -18.91 -13.60 -9.64
C ASP A 331 -18.40 -13.28 -8.23
N PHE A 332 -19.21 -12.58 -7.43
CA PHE A 332 -18.96 -12.38 -5.99
C PHE A 332 -18.98 -13.73 -5.25
N LEU A 333 -20.01 -14.56 -5.46
CA LEU A 333 -20.12 -15.88 -4.86
C LEU A 333 -18.98 -16.81 -5.31
N ASP A 334 -18.64 -16.80 -6.60
CA ASP A 334 -17.54 -17.61 -7.15
C ASP A 334 -16.17 -17.21 -6.55
N THR A 335 -15.98 -15.92 -6.25
CA THR A 335 -14.76 -15.45 -5.59
C THR A 335 -14.65 -15.94 -4.16
N LEU A 336 -15.74 -15.91 -3.40
CA LEU A 336 -15.80 -16.48 -2.04
C LEU A 336 -15.57 -17.99 -2.06
N ALA A 337 -16.18 -18.69 -3.02
CA ALA A 337 -16.01 -20.14 -3.17
C ALA A 337 -14.54 -20.52 -3.45
N ARG A 338 -13.87 -19.79 -4.36
CA ARG A 338 -12.43 -20.00 -4.62
C ARG A 338 -11.57 -19.72 -3.40
N ALA A 339 -11.86 -18.68 -2.63
CA ALA A 339 -11.13 -18.40 -1.39
C ALA A 339 -11.34 -19.52 -0.35
N TYR A 340 -12.54 -20.07 -0.25
CA TYR A 340 -12.83 -21.19 0.64
C TYR A 340 -12.04 -22.44 0.23
N ASP A 341 -11.97 -22.73 -1.06
CA ASP A 341 -11.17 -23.82 -1.58
C ASP A 341 -9.67 -23.61 -1.29
N LEU A 342 -9.15 -22.39 -1.49
CA LEU A 342 -7.77 -22.06 -1.18
C LEU A 342 -7.46 -22.20 0.32
N ASP A 343 -8.36 -21.77 1.21
CA ASP A 343 -8.18 -21.95 2.65
C ASP A 343 -8.20 -23.45 3.02
N ASN A 344 -9.08 -24.24 2.41
CA ASN A 344 -9.17 -25.68 2.68
C ASN A 344 -7.98 -26.49 2.17
N LEU A 345 -7.33 -26.05 1.09
CA LEU A 345 -6.13 -26.70 0.53
C LEU A 345 -4.88 -26.46 1.39
N GLN A 346 -4.91 -25.52 2.33
CA GLN A 346 -3.77 -25.28 3.22
C GLN A 346 -3.56 -26.49 4.15
N SER A 347 -2.42 -27.15 4.03
CA SER A 347 -2.04 -28.32 4.82
C SER A 347 -1.86 -28.00 6.31
N ARG A 348 -1.41 -26.79 6.62
CA ARG A 348 -1.23 -26.27 7.98
C ARG A 348 -2.13 -25.05 8.18
N LYS A 349 -3.08 -25.17 9.08
CA LYS A 349 -3.90 -24.04 9.51
C LYS A 349 -3.34 -23.45 10.79
N ILE A 350 -3.14 -22.14 10.77
CA ILE A 350 -2.73 -21.35 11.92
C ILE A 350 -3.72 -20.18 12.08
N SER A 351 -3.71 -19.54 13.23
CA SER A 351 -4.54 -18.36 13.45
C SER A 351 -4.14 -17.22 12.51
N LEU A 352 -5.07 -16.34 12.21
CA LEU A 352 -4.78 -15.14 11.40
C LEU A 352 -3.78 -14.22 12.10
N LEU A 353 -3.80 -14.18 13.44
CA LEU A 353 -2.82 -13.43 14.23
C LEU A 353 -1.40 -13.93 14.03
N GLU A 354 -1.22 -15.26 14.01
CA GLU A 354 0.09 -15.86 13.78
C GLU A 354 0.50 -15.79 12.31
N ALA A 355 -0.45 -15.92 11.38
CA ALA A 355 -0.21 -15.76 9.96
C ALA A 355 0.35 -14.37 9.62
N SER A 356 -0.19 -13.30 10.24
CA SER A 356 0.29 -11.93 10.03
C SER A 356 1.73 -11.72 10.48
N LYS A 357 2.19 -12.36 11.56
CA LYS A 357 3.59 -12.31 12.00
C LYS A 357 4.54 -12.93 10.98
N ASN A 358 4.03 -13.88 10.17
CA ASN A 358 4.80 -14.68 9.23
C ASN A 358 4.31 -14.50 7.77
N ARG A 359 3.70 -13.37 7.46
CA ARG A 359 3.10 -13.09 6.15
C ARG A 359 4.04 -13.48 4.99
N TRP A 360 5.25 -12.99 5.03
CA TRP A 360 6.22 -13.14 3.97
C TRP A 360 6.93 -14.50 3.94
N ASN A 361 6.68 -15.35 4.94
CA ASN A 361 7.20 -16.71 5.04
C ASN A 361 6.23 -17.77 4.48
N GLY A 362 5.53 -17.43 3.38
CA GLY A 362 4.63 -18.34 2.67
C GLY A 362 3.19 -18.36 3.18
N LEU A 363 2.82 -17.47 4.11
CA LEU A 363 1.47 -17.39 4.68
C LEU A 363 0.58 -16.31 4.07
N ASN A 364 1.08 -15.62 3.04
CA ASN A 364 0.36 -14.55 2.37
C ASN A 364 -1.02 -15.02 1.85
N ALA A 365 -1.06 -16.15 1.16
CA ALA A 365 -2.30 -16.72 0.63
C ALA A 365 -3.36 -16.97 1.73
N GLN A 366 -2.95 -17.41 2.93
CA GLN A 366 -3.85 -17.61 4.06
C GLN A 366 -4.40 -16.28 4.58
N ILE A 367 -3.57 -15.23 4.69
CA ILE A 367 -4.00 -13.90 5.12
C ILE A 367 -5.09 -13.39 4.19
N TYR A 368 -4.87 -13.45 2.89
CA TYR A 368 -5.82 -12.95 1.90
C TYR A 368 -7.09 -13.80 1.83
N ALA A 369 -6.97 -15.11 1.58
CA ALA A 369 -8.13 -15.97 1.41
C ALA A 369 -8.95 -16.12 2.70
N ARG A 370 -8.30 -16.53 3.80
CA ARG A 370 -8.99 -16.69 5.08
C ARG A 370 -9.47 -15.36 5.66
N GLY A 371 -8.68 -14.31 5.56
CA GLY A 371 -9.07 -12.96 6.02
C GLY A 371 -10.31 -12.45 5.31
N MET A 372 -10.42 -12.64 3.98
CA MET A 372 -11.61 -12.29 3.20
C MET A 372 -12.84 -13.09 3.63
N LEU A 373 -12.69 -14.40 3.87
CA LEU A 373 -13.79 -15.24 4.33
C LEU A 373 -14.26 -14.90 5.74
N VAL A 374 -13.34 -14.56 6.63
CA VAL A 374 -13.66 -14.10 7.99
C VAL A 374 -14.41 -12.77 7.93
N ALA A 375 -14.01 -11.85 7.07
CA ALA A 375 -14.71 -10.59 6.84
C ALA A 375 -16.13 -10.84 6.28
N PHE A 376 -16.29 -11.78 5.35
CA PHE A 376 -17.61 -12.21 4.86
C PHE A 376 -18.49 -12.77 5.99
N LEU A 377 -17.98 -13.68 6.81
CA LEU A 377 -18.73 -14.24 7.94
C LEU A 377 -19.10 -13.16 8.97
N ALA A 378 -18.23 -12.20 9.19
CA ALA A 378 -18.52 -11.05 10.05
C ALA A 378 -19.65 -10.19 9.47
N ASP A 379 -19.65 -9.91 8.15
CA ASP A 379 -20.74 -9.16 7.49
C ASP A 379 -22.08 -9.90 7.59
N VAL A 380 -22.08 -11.18 7.30
CA VAL A 380 -23.25 -12.05 7.43
C VAL A 380 -23.80 -12.06 8.87
N ALA A 381 -22.93 -12.17 9.88
CA ALA A 381 -23.33 -12.14 11.28
C ALA A 381 -23.96 -10.80 11.67
N VAL A 382 -23.34 -9.67 11.28
CA VAL A 382 -23.85 -8.31 11.55
C VAL A 382 -25.18 -8.06 10.85
N LEU A 383 -25.31 -8.41 9.57
CA LEU A 383 -26.54 -8.28 8.79
C LEU A 383 -27.67 -9.08 9.41
N ARG A 384 -27.40 -10.34 9.78
CA ARG A 384 -28.41 -11.23 10.39
C ARG A 384 -28.91 -10.70 11.72
N GLU A 385 -27.99 -10.32 12.64
CA GLU A 385 -28.34 -9.82 13.97
C GLU A 385 -29.10 -8.50 13.89
N SER A 386 -28.64 -7.58 13.04
CA SER A 386 -29.27 -6.28 12.85
C SER A 386 -30.52 -6.29 11.98
N LYS A 387 -30.89 -7.43 11.42
CA LYS A 387 -31.99 -7.58 10.45
C LYS A 387 -31.81 -6.72 9.20
N GLY A 388 -30.57 -6.65 8.69
CA GLY A 388 -30.19 -5.86 7.52
C GLY A 388 -29.92 -4.38 7.79
N LYS A 389 -30.01 -3.89 9.03
CA LYS A 389 -29.82 -2.48 9.35
C LYS A 389 -28.35 -2.04 9.47
N ARG A 390 -27.46 -2.96 9.70
CA ARG A 390 -26.02 -2.74 9.83
C ARG A 390 -25.27 -3.79 9.01
N SER A 391 -24.10 -3.43 8.53
CA SER A 391 -23.20 -4.29 7.77
C SER A 391 -21.77 -4.23 8.34
N LEU A 392 -20.85 -4.96 7.75
CA LEU A 392 -19.43 -4.86 8.09
C LEU A 392 -18.89 -3.43 7.85
N SER A 393 -19.43 -2.70 6.88
CA SER A 393 -19.01 -1.30 6.63
C SER A 393 -19.22 -0.40 7.85
N ASP A 394 -20.25 -0.67 8.68
CA ASP A 394 -20.47 0.08 9.93
C ASP A 394 -19.41 -0.26 10.99
N VAL A 395 -18.96 -1.51 11.02
CA VAL A 395 -17.88 -1.96 11.90
C VAL A 395 -16.55 -1.34 11.47
N LEU A 396 -16.26 -1.34 10.17
CA LEU A 396 -15.06 -0.71 9.61
C LEU A 396 -15.06 0.80 9.87
N ARG A 397 -16.21 1.46 9.70
CA ARG A 397 -16.37 2.89 10.05
C ARG A 397 -16.04 3.15 11.51
N GLU A 398 -16.55 2.32 12.44
CA GLU A 398 -16.26 2.47 13.87
C GLU A 398 -14.78 2.29 14.19
N ILE A 399 -14.14 1.26 13.60
CA ILE A 399 -12.69 1.04 13.75
C ILE A 399 -11.93 2.29 13.27
N TYR A 400 -12.28 2.79 12.11
CA TYR A 400 -11.64 3.98 11.54
C TYR A 400 -11.82 5.19 12.46
N GLN A 401 -13.05 5.50 12.89
CA GLN A 401 -13.35 6.65 13.75
C GLN A 401 -12.63 6.59 15.10
N LYS A 402 -12.49 5.39 15.67
CA LYS A 402 -11.80 5.20 16.97
C LYS A 402 -10.29 5.34 16.87
N HIS A 403 -9.71 4.90 15.77
CA HIS A 403 -8.26 4.71 15.66
C HIS A 403 -7.59 5.53 14.55
N GLN A 404 -8.31 6.45 13.88
CA GLN A 404 -7.71 7.33 12.88
C GLN A 404 -6.69 8.28 13.52
N LYS A 405 -5.71 8.73 12.74
CA LYS A 405 -4.78 9.78 13.16
C LYS A 405 -5.52 11.10 13.41
N PRO A 406 -5.07 11.93 14.38
CA PRO A 406 -3.77 11.89 15.07
C PRO A 406 -3.77 11.16 16.42
N ASN A 407 -4.60 10.16 16.67
CA ASN A 407 -4.58 9.41 17.93
C ASN A 407 -3.18 8.84 18.25
N ALA A 408 -2.94 8.51 19.52
CA ALA A 408 -1.70 7.84 19.91
C ALA A 408 -1.65 6.41 19.30
N PRO A 409 -0.50 5.95 18.79
CA PRO A 409 -0.35 4.61 18.25
C PRO A 409 -0.68 3.51 19.26
N GLN A 410 -1.42 2.49 18.82
CA GLN A 410 -1.83 1.33 19.61
C GLN A 410 -1.44 0.04 18.89
N ASP A 411 -1.39 -1.07 19.62
CA ASP A 411 -1.27 -2.40 18.99
C ASP A 411 -2.51 -2.68 18.12
N GLY A 412 -2.28 -2.93 16.82
CA GLY A 412 -3.33 -3.09 15.84
C GLY A 412 -4.22 -4.30 16.12
N ASN A 413 -3.63 -5.44 16.54
CA ASN A 413 -4.42 -6.62 16.86
C ASN A 413 -5.33 -6.38 18.06
N ALA A 414 -4.80 -5.82 19.15
CA ALA A 414 -5.60 -5.53 20.34
C ALA A 414 -6.72 -4.54 20.03
N ALA A 415 -6.42 -3.46 19.31
CA ALA A 415 -7.38 -2.43 18.95
C ALA A 415 -8.54 -2.97 18.09
N ILE A 416 -8.23 -3.75 17.06
CA ILE A 416 -9.23 -4.35 16.17
C ILE A 416 -10.07 -5.40 16.90
N LEU A 417 -9.42 -6.31 17.64
CA LEU A 417 -10.10 -7.35 18.39
C LEU A 417 -11.07 -6.76 19.42
N ASN A 418 -10.67 -5.70 20.14
CA ASN A 418 -11.55 -5.02 21.10
C ASN A 418 -12.84 -4.50 20.45
N VAL A 419 -12.80 -4.00 19.23
CA VAL A 419 -14.00 -3.54 18.51
C VAL A 419 -14.86 -4.72 18.05
N LEU A 420 -14.24 -5.79 17.56
CA LEU A 420 -14.97 -6.97 17.09
C LEU A 420 -15.61 -7.73 18.26
N GLU A 421 -14.91 -7.97 19.36
CA GLU A 421 -15.38 -8.73 20.53
C GLU A 421 -16.44 -7.99 21.34
N ALA A 422 -16.48 -6.67 21.26
CA ALA A 422 -17.55 -5.88 21.86
C ALA A 422 -18.93 -6.23 21.28
N ARG A 423 -18.97 -6.89 20.12
CA ARG A 423 -20.19 -7.34 19.44
C ARG A 423 -20.44 -8.83 19.67
N ALA A 424 -21.55 -9.15 20.30
CA ALA A 424 -21.87 -10.54 20.65
C ALA A 424 -21.92 -11.45 19.40
N GLU A 425 -22.46 -10.93 18.29
CA GLU A 425 -22.60 -11.64 17.02
C GLU A 425 -21.25 -11.97 16.35
N LEU A 426 -20.16 -11.27 16.70
CA LEU A 426 -18.84 -11.49 16.12
C LEU A 426 -17.91 -12.36 17.00
N ARG A 427 -18.26 -12.59 18.27
CA ARG A 427 -17.38 -13.34 19.19
C ARG A 427 -17.01 -14.73 18.67
N THR A 428 -17.95 -15.46 18.12
CA THR A 428 -17.68 -16.80 17.57
C THR A 428 -16.74 -16.73 16.38
N VAL A 429 -16.89 -15.73 15.48
CA VAL A 429 -16.01 -15.53 14.34
C VAL A 429 -14.59 -15.20 14.81
N VAL A 430 -14.47 -14.33 15.82
CA VAL A 430 -13.17 -13.94 16.39
C VAL A 430 -12.48 -15.14 17.03
N GLU A 431 -13.15 -15.86 17.94
CA GLU A 431 -12.53 -16.94 18.69
C GLU A 431 -12.14 -18.12 17.80
N ARG A 432 -13.03 -18.55 16.89
CA ARG A 432 -12.78 -19.74 16.06
C ARG A 432 -11.83 -19.47 14.89
N TYR A 433 -11.93 -18.30 14.24
CA TYR A 433 -11.34 -18.08 12.92
C TYR A 433 -10.26 -17.02 12.86
N ILE A 434 -10.21 -16.09 13.83
CA ILE A 434 -9.13 -15.07 13.92
C ILE A 434 -8.09 -15.52 14.94
N LYS A 435 -8.50 -15.77 16.18
CA LYS A 435 -7.62 -16.26 17.26
C LYS A 435 -7.34 -17.75 17.11
N GLY A 436 -8.36 -18.52 16.75
CA GLY A 436 -8.26 -19.94 16.45
C GLY A 436 -7.91 -20.23 15.00
N ALA A 437 -7.65 -21.50 14.72
CA ALA A 437 -7.32 -22.00 13.39
C ALA A 437 -8.33 -23.07 12.92
N GLU A 438 -9.58 -23.01 13.41
CA GLU A 438 -10.60 -23.98 13.06
C GLU A 438 -10.96 -23.90 11.57
N LYS A 439 -11.43 -25.01 11.02
CA LYS A 439 -11.99 -25.04 9.67
C LYS A 439 -13.19 -24.11 9.60
N LEU A 440 -13.26 -23.30 8.54
CA LEU A 440 -14.38 -22.41 8.34
C LEU A 440 -15.65 -23.20 8.05
N GLU A 441 -16.69 -22.97 8.85
CA GLU A 441 -18.03 -23.55 8.72
C GLU A 441 -19.01 -22.41 8.42
N TRP A 442 -19.55 -22.40 7.22
CA TRP A 442 -20.42 -21.32 6.74
C TRP A 442 -21.81 -21.76 6.29
N GLN A 443 -22.13 -23.08 6.32
CA GLN A 443 -23.37 -23.61 5.77
C GLN A 443 -24.61 -22.97 6.38
N THR A 444 -24.66 -22.88 7.72
CA THR A 444 -25.81 -22.27 8.45
C THR A 444 -25.93 -20.79 8.15
N ASP A 445 -24.79 -20.09 8.02
CA ASP A 445 -24.74 -18.66 7.70
C ASP A 445 -25.23 -18.43 6.26
N LEU A 446 -24.72 -19.17 5.28
CA LEU A 446 -25.17 -19.13 3.89
C LEU A 446 -26.66 -19.42 3.76
N GLU A 447 -27.16 -20.44 4.47
CA GLU A 447 -28.56 -20.80 4.43
C GLU A 447 -29.47 -19.66 4.90
N SER A 448 -29.06 -18.90 5.90
CA SER A 448 -29.81 -17.76 6.41
C SER A 448 -30.02 -16.66 5.36
N PHE A 449 -29.16 -16.62 4.33
CA PHE A 449 -29.22 -15.71 3.17
C PHE A 449 -29.82 -16.38 1.92
N GLY A 450 -30.26 -17.64 2.01
CA GLY A 450 -30.73 -18.38 0.85
C GLY A 450 -29.65 -18.68 -0.17
N ILE A 451 -28.39 -18.77 0.28
CA ILE A 451 -27.27 -19.25 -0.52
C ILE A 451 -27.04 -20.71 -0.16
N GLU A 452 -26.82 -21.54 -1.15
CA GLU A 452 -26.48 -22.95 -0.97
C GLU A 452 -25.09 -23.24 -1.51
N SER A 453 -24.37 -24.09 -0.80
CA SER A 453 -23.09 -24.63 -1.23
C SER A 453 -23.34 -25.96 -1.92
N GLY A 454 -23.08 -26.03 -3.21
CA GLY A 454 -23.25 -27.24 -4.02
C GLY A 454 -22.09 -28.20 -3.76
N GLY A 455 -22.44 -29.37 -3.22
CA GLY A 455 -21.59 -30.56 -3.16
C GLY A 455 -20.47 -30.54 -2.11
N GLU A 456 -20.11 -31.76 -1.68
CA GLU A 456 -18.87 -31.98 -0.88
C GLU A 456 -17.59 -32.00 -1.75
N ASN A 457 -17.75 -31.82 -3.07
CA ASN A 457 -16.69 -31.97 -4.05
C ASN A 457 -16.05 -30.63 -4.42
N PHE A 458 -14.74 -30.62 -4.55
CA PHE A 458 -13.95 -29.55 -5.14
C PHE A 458 -14.17 -29.46 -6.66
N PRO A 459 -14.35 -28.28 -7.29
CA PRO A 459 -14.38 -26.95 -6.65
C PRO A 459 -15.74 -26.64 -5.99
N THR A 460 -15.68 -25.91 -4.88
CA THR A 460 -16.88 -25.41 -4.20
C THR A 460 -17.69 -24.48 -5.12
N LYS A 461 -19.02 -24.66 -5.14
CA LYS A 461 -19.92 -23.80 -5.89
C LYS A 461 -20.98 -23.21 -4.98
N LEU A 462 -21.11 -21.88 -4.99
CA LEU A 462 -22.15 -21.17 -4.26
C LEU A 462 -23.23 -20.68 -5.24
N THR A 463 -24.50 -20.91 -4.90
CA THR A 463 -25.65 -20.48 -5.74
C THR A 463 -26.76 -19.92 -4.86
N VAL A 464 -27.56 -19.02 -5.43
CA VAL A 464 -28.75 -18.50 -4.77
C VAL A 464 -29.90 -19.47 -4.98
N LYS A 465 -30.61 -19.82 -3.90
CA LYS A 465 -31.80 -20.70 -3.95
C LYS A 465 -32.89 -20.11 -4.84
N SER A 466 -33.55 -20.95 -5.63
CA SER A 466 -34.67 -20.53 -6.46
C SER A 466 -35.89 -20.07 -5.64
N ASN A 467 -36.10 -20.68 -4.48
CA ASN A 467 -37.23 -20.40 -3.58
C ASN A 467 -36.76 -19.69 -2.32
N LEU A 468 -36.58 -18.38 -2.37
CA LEU A 468 -36.19 -17.56 -1.24
C LEU A 468 -37.38 -17.23 -0.35
N LYS A 469 -37.21 -17.42 0.97
CA LYS A 469 -38.14 -16.91 1.99
C LYS A 469 -37.99 -15.40 2.14
N GLY A 470 -39.02 -14.67 2.59
CA GLY A 470 -39.01 -13.23 2.66
C GLY A 470 -37.74 -12.65 3.31
N ARG A 471 -37.40 -13.12 4.53
CA ARG A 471 -36.20 -12.67 5.24
C ARG A 471 -34.88 -12.98 4.53
N GLN A 472 -34.78 -14.13 3.85
CA GLN A 472 -33.61 -14.47 3.06
C GLN A 472 -33.41 -13.50 1.91
N LYS A 473 -34.51 -13.11 1.24
CA LYS A 473 -34.50 -12.15 0.16
C LYS A 473 -34.03 -10.79 0.64
N ASP A 474 -34.55 -10.30 1.78
CA ASP A 474 -34.17 -9.00 2.34
C ASP A 474 -32.68 -8.98 2.69
N LEU A 475 -32.18 -10.00 3.37
CA LEU A 475 -30.76 -10.12 3.72
C LEU A 475 -29.85 -10.25 2.49
N LEU A 476 -30.29 -10.99 1.48
CA LEU A 476 -29.56 -11.16 0.22
C LEU A 476 -29.49 -9.86 -0.57
N ASP A 477 -30.58 -9.06 -0.55
CA ASP A 477 -30.61 -7.73 -1.17
C ASP A 477 -29.67 -6.75 -0.46
N GLU A 478 -29.50 -6.86 0.86
CA GLU A 478 -28.49 -6.10 1.61
C GLU A 478 -27.06 -6.54 1.28
N LEU A 479 -26.83 -7.80 0.90
CA LEU A 479 -25.56 -8.24 0.31
C LEU A 479 -25.34 -7.72 -1.12
N GLY A 480 -26.34 -7.12 -1.77
CA GLY A 480 -26.25 -6.53 -3.09
C GLY A 480 -26.80 -7.36 -4.24
N TYR A 481 -27.53 -8.44 -3.96
CA TYR A 481 -28.08 -9.35 -4.99
C TYR A 481 -28.90 -8.64 -6.08
N ASN A 482 -29.69 -7.64 -5.70
CA ASN A 482 -30.55 -6.88 -6.62
C ASN A 482 -30.11 -5.42 -6.84
N ASN A 483 -28.87 -5.08 -6.59
CA ASN A 483 -28.38 -3.69 -6.72
C ASN A 483 -28.58 -3.11 -8.13
N TRP A 484 -28.46 -3.91 -9.18
CA TRP A 484 -28.73 -3.50 -10.56
C TRP A 484 -30.13 -2.90 -10.75
N ARG A 485 -31.16 -3.41 -10.02
CA ARG A 485 -32.53 -2.90 -10.07
C ARG A 485 -32.64 -1.49 -9.44
N LYS A 486 -31.91 -1.24 -8.36
CA LYS A 486 -31.90 0.04 -7.67
C LYS A 486 -31.32 1.16 -8.56
N ILE A 487 -30.34 0.84 -9.40
CA ILE A 487 -29.71 1.81 -10.33
C ILE A 487 -30.66 2.16 -11.49
N ILE A 488 -31.34 1.18 -12.07
CA ILE A 488 -32.33 1.42 -13.14
C ILE A 488 -33.47 2.32 -12.66
N GLN A 489 -33.85 2.21 -11.38
CA GLN A 489 -34.91 3.08 -10.81
C GLN A 489 -34.43 4.51 -10.54
N LYS A 490 -33.12 4.73 -10.29
CA LYS A 490 -32.57 6.10 -10.09
C LYS A 490 -32.30 6.82 -11.42
N SER A 491 -32.24 6.10 -12.53
CA SER A 491 -32.01 6.66 -13.88
C SER A 491 -33.31 6.96 -14.65
N LYS A 492 -34.47 6.67 -14.06
CA LYS A 492 -35.80 7.10 -14.51
C LYS A 492 -36.31 8.26 -13.67
#